data_301cdcb20bc464a184f83fc437ce7141
#
_entry.id   301cdcb20bc464a184f83fc437ce7141
#
_cell.length_a   1.000
_cell.length_b   1.000
_cell.length_c   1.000
_cell.angle_alpha   90.00
_cell.angle_beta   90.00
_cell.angle_gamma   90.00
#
_symmetry.space_group_name_H-M   'P 1'
#
loop_
_entity.id
_entity.type
_entity.pdbx_description
1 polymer ?
#
loop_
_entity_poly.entity_id
_entity_poly.type
_entity_poly.pdbx_seq_one_letter_code
_entity_poly.pdbx_strand_id
1 'polypeptide(L)'
;MVVRRIVVCSFVLAMAGAAFAQTQPAPAQDTRVVEGDTLLIERVQEENKAAMPARGMTMQQVEARFGAPSDRLDPRGGQKRQWPTINRWTYLNFTVYFEKNKVIDAVANKADAGEVGPKPAIK
;
A
#
# COMPACT_ATOMS: atom_id res chain seq x y z
N MET A 1 -50.92 -35.06 37.04
CA MET A 1 -51.91 -34.40 37.88
C MET A 1 -51.59 -32.92 37.96
N VAL A 2 -52.59 -32.09 37.67
CA VAL A 2 -52.67 -30.61 37.89
C VAL A 2 -51.83 -29.76 36.96
N VAL A 3 -52.28 -29.34 35.84
CA VAL A 3 -53.24 -28.30 35.38
C VAL A 3 -53.16 -26.99 36.20
N ARG A 4 -52.80 -25.93 35.49
CA ARG A 4 -53.40 -24.56 35.56
C ARG A 4 -52.44 -23.53 34.99
N ARG A 5 -52.77 -22.86 34.06
CA ARG A 5 -53.66 -21.77 33.53
C ARG A 5 -52.76 -20.67 33.01
N ILE A 6 -52.79 -20.49 31.75
CA ILE A 6 -53.27 -19.39 30.92
C ILE A 6 -53.32 -18.05 31.64
N VAL A 7 -52.47 -17.10 31.22
CA VAL A 7 -52.84 -15.69 31.13
C VAL A 7 -52.30 -15.16 29.80
N VAL A 8 -53.24 -14.92 28.96
CA VAL A 8 -53.12 -14.10 27.73
C VAL A 8 -53.11 -12.67 28.21
N CYS A 9 -52.06 -11.92 27.91
CA CYS A 9 -52.12 -10.47 27.88
C CYS A 9 -51.61 -10.00 26.52
N SER A 10 -52.61 -9.80 25.67
CA SER A 10 -52.49 -8.98 24.48
C SER A 10 -52.19 -7.54 24.91
N PHE A 11 -51.01 -7.03 24.51
CA PHE A 11 -50.81 -5.60 24.42
C PHE A 11 -50.31 -5.28 23.01
N VAL A 12 -51.27 -4.98 22.18
CA VAL A 12 -51.06 -4.29 20.92
C VAL A 12 -50.78 -2.84 21.27
N LEU A 13 -49.56 -2.39 21.07
CA LEU A 13 -49.27 -0.97 20.98
C LEU A 13 -48.53 -0.72 19.66
N ALA A 14 -49.31 -0.39 18.66
CA ALA A 14 -48.86 0.16 17.40
C ALA A 14 -48.28 1.56 17.69
N MET A 15 -46.95 1.68 17.68
CA MET A 15 -46.31 2.97 17.53
C MET A 15 -45.67 3.01 16.15
N ALA A 16 -46.35 3.66 15.25
CA ALA A 16 -45.83 4.12 13.98
C ALA A 16 -44.78 5.19 14.26
N GLY A 17 -43.52 4.75 14.37
CA GLY A 17 -42.36 5.62 14.32
C GLY A 17 -42.00 5.85 12.87
N ALA A 18 -42.38 6.97 12.31
CA ALA A 18 -41.89 7.43 11.02
C ALA A 18 -40.35 7.64 11.17
N ALA A 19 -39.58 6.70 10.69
CA ALA A 19 -38.19 6.89 10.46
C ALA A 19 -38.04 7.89 9.31
N PHE A 20 -37.80 9.14 9.64
CA PHE A 20 -37.27 10.10 8.69
C PHE A 20 -35.86 9.65 8.35
N ALA A 21 -35.73 8.90 7.27
CA ALA A 21 -34.46 8.74 6.59
C ALA A 21 -34.06 10.13 6.12
N GLN A 22 -33.20 10.78 6.85
CA GLN A 22 -32.49 11.95 6.37
C GLN A 22 -31.50 11.45 5.32
N THR A 23 -31.93 11.48 4.09
CA THR A 23 -31.07 11.41 2.94
C THR A 23 -30.25 12.70 2.95
N GLN A 24 -29.10 12.70 3.58
CA GLN A 24 -28.12 13.75 3.34
C GLN A 24 -27.75 13.67 1.87
N PRO A 25 -27.95 14.74 1.09
CA PRO A 25 -27.34 14.81 -0.22
C PRO A 25 -25.85 14.78 0.00
N ALA A 26 -25.20 13.71 -0.45
CA ALA A 26 -23.77 13.69 -0.55
C ALA A 26 -23.33 14.93 -1.34
N PRO A 27 -22.32 15.68 -0.90
CA PRO A 27 -21.80 16.78 -1.70
C PRO A 27 -21.42 16.17 -3.05
N ALA A 28 -22.03 16.68 -4.10
CA ALA A 28 -21.65 16.37 -5.46
C ALA A 28 -20.22 16.87 -5.65
N GLN A 29 -19.28 16.01 -5.31
CA GLN A 29 -17.90 16.21 -5.72
C GLN A 29 -17.87 15.98 -7.21
N ASP A 30 -17.41 17.00 -7.89
CA ASP A 30 -17.22 17.01 -9.33
C ASP A 30 -16.10 16.01 -9.67
N THR A 31 -16.45 14.73 -9.68
CA THR A 31 -15.55 13.57 -9.76
C THR A 31 -15.13 13.23 -11.19
N ARG A 32 -15.50 14.06 -12.16
CA ARG A 32 -15.24 13.70 -13.57
C ARG A 32 -13.80 13.85 -14.04
N VAL A 33 -12.98 14.64 -13.36
CA VAL A 33 -11.59 14.90 -13.76
C VAL A 33 -10.58 14.06 -12.95
N VAL A 34 -10.98 13.61 -11.75
CA VAL A 34 -10.09 12.93 -10.81
C VAL A 34 -10.04 11.41 -11.02
N GLU A 35 -11.10 10.80 -11.56
CA GLU A 35 -11.19 9.34 -11.70
C GLU A 35 -10.16 8.76 -12.68
N GLY A 36 -9.89 9.46 -13.79
CA GLY A 36 -8.91 8.99 -14.77
C GLY A 36 -7.48 9.02 -14.24
N ASP A 37 -7.09 10.10 -13.57
CA ASP A 37 -5.75 10.26 -13.03
C ASP A 37 -5.50 9.35 -11.81
N THR A 38 -6.49 9.16 -10.96
CA THR A 38 -6.39 8.26 -9.81
C THR A 38 -6.22 6.81 -10.23
N LEU A 39 -6.98 6.34 -11.22
CA LEU A 39 -6.88 4.98 -11.76
C LEU A 39 -5.53 4.72 -12.43
N LEU A 40 -4.95 5.71 -13.11
CA LEU A 40 -3.62 5.59 -13.70
C LEU A 40 -2.52 5.50 -12.63
N ILE A 41 -2.60 6.33 -11.60
CA ILE A 41 -1.64 6.32 -10.49
C ILE A 41 -1.74 4.99 -9.71
N GLU A 42 -2.93 4.51 -9.42
CA GLU A 42 -3.14 3.23 -8.75
C GLU A 42 -2.62 2.06 -9.56
N ARG A 43 -2.88 2.02 -10.86
CA ARG A 43 -2.37 0.97 -11.75
C ARG A 43 -0.85 0.96 -11.83
N VAL A 44 -0.23 2.11 -12.00
CA VAL A 44 1.24 2.24 -12.01
C VAL A 44 1.84 1.82 -10.66
N GLN A 45 1.18 2.17 -9.56
CA GLN A 45 1.63 1.74 -8.23
C GLN A 45 1.46 0.24 -8.00
N GLU A 46 0.40 -0.38 -8.51
CA GLU A 46 0.18 -1.82 -8.43
C GLU A 46 1.20 -2.59 -9.28
N GLU A 47 1.46 -2.14 -10.51
CA GLU A 47 2.48 -2.72 -11.39
C GLU A 47 3.87 -2.61 -10.75
N ASN A 48 4.21 -1.47 -10.18
CA ASN A 48 5.48 -1.27 -9.47
C ASN A 48 5.58 -2.16 -8.22
N LYS A 49 4.49 -2.30 -7.45
CA LYS A 49 4.45 -3.21 -6.29
C LYS A 49 4.59 -4.68 -6.67
N ALA A 50 4.06 -5.08 -7.83
CA ALA A 50 4.19 -6.44 -8.35
C ALA A 50 5.60 -6.73 -8.89
N ALA A 51 6.24 -5.71 -9.46
CA ALA A 51 7.56 -5.82 -10.10
C ALA A 51 8.73 -5.57 -9.15
N MET A 52 8.52 -4.99 -7.98
CA MET A 52 9.57 -4.64 -7.02
C MET A 52 9.27 -5.17 -5.61
N PRO A 53 10.31 -5.39 -4.78
CA PRO A 53 10.12 -5.78 -3.40
C PRO A 53 9.41 -4.71 -2.57
N ALA A 54 8.46 -5.14 -1.75
CA ALA A 54 7.76 -4.26 -0.83
C ALA A 54 8.61 -3.96 0.41
N ARG A 55 8.42 -2.78 0.99
CA ARG A 55 9.04 -2.41 2.27
C ARG A 55 8.68 -3.40 3.36
N GLY A 56 9.63 -3.75 4.21
CA GLY A 56 9.48 -4.69 5.30
C GLY A 56 9.73 -6.16 4.93
N MET A 57 9.85 -6.51 3.64
CA MET A 57 10.28 -7.85 3.23
C MET A 57 11.69 -8.14 3.76
N THR A 58 11.95 -9.39 4.12
CA THR A 58 13.30 -9.81 4.51
C THR A 58 14.15 -10.10 3.28
N MET A 59 15.48 -10.07 3.44
CA MET A 59 16.41 -10.47 2.38
C MET A 59 16.08 -11.84 1.81
N GLN A 60 15.75 -12.80 2.67
CA GLN A 60 15.37 -14.15 2.24
C GLN A 60 14.08 -14.17 1.40
N GLN A 61 13.08 -13.37 1.78
CA GLN A 61 11.84 -13.25 1.00
C GLN A 61 12.07 -12.58 -0.35
N VAL A 62 12.95 -11.58 -0.40
CA VAL A 62 13.33 -10.93 -1.66
C VAL A 62 14.04 -11.92 -2.57
N GLU A 63 15.03 -12.64 -2.06
CA GLU A 63 15.76 -13.66 -2.84
C GLU A 63 14.86 -14.82 -3.29
N ALA A 64 13.93 -15.28 -2.45
CA ALA A 64 12.97 -16.32 -2.80
C ALA A 64 11.99 -15.88 -3.91
N ARG A 65 11.59 -14.61 -3.93
CA ARG A 65 10.61 -14.08 -4.88
C ARG A 65 11.22 -13.58 -6.18
N PHE A 66 12.36 -12.91 -6.11
CA PHE A 66 13.00 -12.22 -7.24
C PHE A 66 14.29 -12.91 -7.72
N GLY A 67 14.73 -13.95 -7.01
CA GLY A 67 15.97 -14.65 -7.29
C GLY A 67 17.20 -13.98 -6.67
N ALA A 68 18.37 -14.53 -6.97
CA ALA A 68 19.64 -13.96 -6.52
C ALA A 68 19.88 -12.58 -7.17
N PRO A 69 20.39 -11.60 -6.42
CA PRO A 69 20.73 -10.31 -7.00
C PRO A 69 21.92 -10.44 -7.97
N SER A 70 21.94 -9.57 -8.98
CA SER A 70 23.02 -9.49 -9.95
C SER A 70 24.33 -9.05 -9.28
N ASP A 71 24.22 -8.14 -8.31
CA ASP A 71 25.34 -7.65 -7.54
C ASP A 71 24.94 -7.30 -6.10
N ARG A 72 25.86 -7.52 -5.15
CA ARG A 72 25.72 -7.14 -3.76
C ARG A 72 26.75 -6.05 -3.47
N LEU A 73 26.32 -4.82 -3.50
CA LEU A 73 27.19 -3.68 -3.29
C LEU A 73 27.61 -3.57 -1.82
N ASP A 74 28.78 -3.01 -1.60
CA ASP A 74 29.29 -2.78 -0.26
C ASP A 74 28.31 -2.01 0.62
N PRO A 75 28.14 -2.41 1.89
CA PRO A 75 27.26 -1.71 2.82
C PRO A 75 27.72 -0.27 3.01
N ARG A 76 26.77 0.64 3.09
CA ARG A 76 27.00 2.04 3.43
C ARG A 76 26.43 2.40 4.79
N GLY A 77 27.08 3.30 5.50
CA GLY A 77 26.68 3.71 6.84
C GLY A 77 27.37 2.90 7.93
N GLY A 78 26.84 2.92 9.15
CA GLY A 78 27.41 2.19 10.28
C GLY A 78 28.66 2.81 10.91
N GLN A 79 29.18 3.92 10.39
CA GLN A 79 30.37 4.58 10.91
C GLN A 79 30.18 5.22 12.27
N LYS A 80 28.96 5.58 12.60
CA LYS A 80 28.56 6.04 13.93
C LYS A 80 27.49 5.10 14.47
N ARG A 81 27.50 4.86 15.79
CA ARG A 81 26.54 3.98 16.46
C ARG A 81 25.08 4.29 16.14
N GLN A 82 24.79 5.55 15.83
CA GLN A 82 23.44 6.04 15.50
C GLN A 82 23.07 5.87 14.02
N TRP A 83 24.03 5.55 13.15
CA TRP A 83 23.80 5.42 11.71
C TRP A 83 23.59 3.97 11.34
N PRO A 84 22.44 3.65 10.77
CA PRO A 84 22.18 2.28 10.32
C PRO A 84 23.12 1.90 9.17
N THR A 85 23.46 0.63 9.12
CA THR A 85 24.15 0.05 7.97
C THR A 85 23.13 -0.30 6.91
N ILE A 86 23.30 0.22 5.70
CA ILE A 86 22.43 0.00 4.55
C ILE A 86 23.10 -0.96 3.59
N ASN A 87 22.52 -2.13 3.42
CA ASN A 87 22.93 -3.10 2.40
C ASN A 87 22.18 -2.79 1.10
N ARG A 88 22.86 -2.97 -0.04
CA ARG A 88 22.32 -2.67 -1.36
C ARG A 88 22.47 -3.88 -2.27
N TRP A 89 21.34 -4.35 -2.79
CA TRP A 89 21.32 -5.42 -3.78
C TRP A 89 20.80 -4.88 -5.10
N THR A 90 21.59 -5.09 -6.16
CA THR A 90 21.23 -4.67 -7.50
C THR A 90 20.66 -5.84 -8.28
N TYR A 91 19.48 -5.63 -8.84
CA TYR A 91 18.85 -6.50 -9.83
C TYR A 91 18.87 -5.81 -11.19
N LEU A 92 18.48 -6.52 -12.25
CA LEU A 92 18.46 -5.97 -13.60
C LEU A 92 17.61 -4.69 -13.71
N ASN A 93 16.42 -4.71 -13.11
CA ASN A 93 15.40 -3.67 -13.25
C ASN A 93 15.30 -2.73 -12.05
N PHE A 94 15.85 -3.09 -10.90
CA PHE A 94 15.74 -2.31 -9.67
C PHE A 94 16.91 -2.56 -8.71
N THR A 95 17.09 -1.63 -7.80
CA THR A 95 18.04 -1.75 -6.67
C THR A 95 17.27 -1.72 -5.37
N VAL A 96 17.55 -2.67 -4.49
CA VAL A 96 16.90 -2.81 -3.19
C VAL A 96 17.84 -2.35 -2.09
N TYR A 97 17.30 -1.59 -1.17
CA TYR A 97 18.00 -1.09 0.01
C TYR A 97 17.46 -1.78 1.25
N PHE A 98 18.36 -2.33 2.03
CA PHE A 98 18.01 -3.02 3.28
C PHE A 98 18.66 -2.34 4.47
N GLU A 99 17.90 -2.15 5.53
CA GLU A 99 18.42 -1.87 6.86
C GLU A 99 18.38 -3.16 7.67
N LYS A 100 19.53 -3.57 8.18
CA LYS A 100 19.70 -4.89 8.77
C LYS A 100 19.35 -5.98 7.76
N ASN A 101 18.18 -6.61 7.88
CA ASN A 101 17.71 -7.66 6.98
C ASN A 101 16.34 -7.35 6.33
N LYS A 102 15.85 -6.11 6.44
CA LYS A 102 14.53 -5.70 5.94
C LYS A 102 14.64 -4.64 4.87
N VAL A 103 13.82 -4.76 3.83
CA VAL A 103 13.68 -3.76 2.78
C VAL A 103 13.17 -2.45 3.36
N ILE A 104 13.93 -1.39 3.17
CA ILE A 104 13.50 -0.02 3.48
C ILE A 104 13.03 0.71 2.24
N ASP A 105 13.64 0.39 1.09
CA ASP A 105 13.24 0.97 -0.19
C ASP A 105 13.69 0.10 -1.37
N ALA A 106 13.00 0.28 -2.50
CA ALA A 106 13.39 -0.32 -3.78
C ALA A 106 13.22 0.74 -4.88
N VAL A 107 14.24 0.93 -5.68
CA VAL A 107 14.29 1.97 -6.71
C VAL A 107 14.49 1.31 -8.07
N ALA A 108 13.65 1.65 -9.04
CA ALA A 108 13.80 1.18 -10.40
C ALA A 108 15.11 1.71 -11.00
N ASN A 109 15.87 0.84 -11.65
CA ASN A 109 17.03 1.23 -12.41
C ASN A 109 16.58 1.92 -13.71
N LYS A 110 17.41 2.80 -14.24
CA LYS A 110 17.13 3.38 -15.56
C LYS A 110 17.10 2.27 -16.61
N ALA A 111 16.07 2.28 -17.44
CA ALA A 111 15.88 1.27 -18.47
C ALA A 111 16.97 1.37 -19.58
N ASP A 112 17.42 2.58 -19.89
CA ASP A 112 18.40 2.86 -20.94
C ASP A 112 19.41 3.93 -20.51
N ALA A 113 20.64 3.80 -21.02
CA ALA A 113 21.68 4.83 -20.87
C ALA A 113 21.30 6.18 -21.52
N GLY A 114 20.35 6.15 -22.45
CA GLY A 114 19.81 7.33 -23.12
C GLY A 114 18.58 7.94 -22.44
N GLU A 115 18.09 7.36 -21.36
CA GLU A 115 16.96 7.93 -20.59
C GLU A 115 17.36 9.26 -19.98
N VAL A 116 16.85 10.32 -20.58
CA VAL A 116 17.10 11.69 -20.13
C VAL A 116 16.25 11.93 -18.88
N GLY A 117 16.89 12.03 -17.73
CA GLY A 117 16.21 12.46 -16.50
C GLY A 117 15.52 13.81 -16.67
N PRO A 118 14.71 14.24 -15.72
CA PRO A 118 14.01 15.53 -15.81
C PRO A 118 15.02 16.64 -16.07
N LYS A 119 14.70 17.49 -17.04
CA LYS A 119 15.56 18.63 -17.39
C LYS A 119 15.85 19.47 -16.16
N PRO A 120 17.12 19.89 -15.94
CA PRO A 120 17.42 20.80 -14.87
C PRO A 120 16.58 22.06 -14.97
N ALA A 121 16.12 22.58 -13.83
CA ALA A 121 15.36 23.82 -13.80
C ALA A 121 16.16 24.93 -14.49
N ILE A 122 15.52 25.62 -15.39
CA ILE A 122 16.09 26.81 -16.06
C ILE A 122 16.30 27.88 -14.99
N LYS A 123 17.53 28.30 -14.80
CA LYS A 123 17.85 29.43 -13.92
C LYS A 123 17.45 30.73 -14.56
#